data_a5bf1b1f3a725e245eea9868efaa2468
#
_entry.id   a5bf1b1f3a725e245eea9868efaa2468
#
_cell.length_a   1.000
_cell.length_b   1.000
_cell.length_c   1.000
_cell.angle_alpha   90.00
_cell.angle_beta   90.00
_cell.angle_gamma   90.00
#
_symmetry.space_group_name_H-M   'P 1'
#
loop_
_entity.id
_entity.type
_entity.pdbx_description
1 polymer ?
#
loop_
_entity_poly.entity_id
_entity_poly.type
_entity_poly.pdbx_seq_one_letter_code
_entity_poly.pdbx_strand_id
1 'polypeptide(L)'
;MQLIDPARSCLHCGAPFGAMVCTECAGARTDLDRCLAAAVFDGPVGRIVRAYKDGGERRLAAEIARIMLGAAVRAQREAPGRYGGLLVRADSVVFVPATASAFRRRGFDHMELIARHLSGSSDIPLLDALVKHGSSDQRELGRADRLAEALGAYEVVLPVRGKRILLIDDVITTGATMSAAASALKVAGASHVDGLAFARVWG
;
A
#
# COMPACT_ATOMS: atom_id res chain seq x y z
N MET A 1 -10.82 13.85 9.92
CA MET A 1 -9.91 12.72 9.55
C MET A 1 -9.34 12.14 10.83
N GLN A 2 -9.63 10.88 11.10
CA GLN A 2 -9.11 10.16 12.25
C GLN A 2 -7.79 9.49 11.88
N LEU A 3 -6.68 9.93 12.48
CA LEU A 3 -5.37 9.31 12.31
C LEU A 3 -5.28 8.02 13.10
N ILE A 4 -4.58 7.02 12.56
CA ILE A 4 -4.35 5.74 13.23
C ILE A 4 -3.15 5.88 14.19
N ASP A 5 -3.32 5.39 15.42
CA ASP A 5 -2.25 5.30 16.41
C ASP A 5 -1.28 4.16 16.03
N PRO A 6 -0.01 4.45 15.70
CA PRO A 6 0.94 3.43 15.28
C PRO A 6 1.30 2.44 16.38
N ALA A 7 1.20 2.83 17.65
CA ALA A 7 1.48 1.93 18.78
C ALA A 7 0.40 0.84 18.93
N ARG A 8 -0.79 1.08 18.40
CA ARG A 8 -1.97 0.20 18.54
C ARG A 8 -2.51 -0.31 17.21
N SER A 9 -1.81 -0.10 16.10
CA SER A 9 -2.22 -0.57 14.78
C SER A 9 -1.83 -2.03 14.53
N CYS A 10 -2.57 -2.72 13.67
CA CYS A 10 -2.22 -4.06 13.20
C CYS A 10 -0.98 -4.01 12.30
N LEU A 11 0.03 -4.83 12.57
CA LEU A 11 1.25 -4.89 11.74
C LEU A 11 1.03 -5.50 10.36
N HIS A 12 -0.04 -6.30 10.16
CA HIS A 12 -0.32 -6.94 8.88
C HIS A 12 -1.11 -6.05 7.91
N CYS A 13 -2.03 -5.22 8.42
CA CYS A 13 -2.92 -4.44 7.56
C CYS A 13 -3.09 -2.97 7.94
N GLY A 14 -2.39 -2.49 8.97
CA GLY A 14 -2.49 -1.12 9.45
C GLY A 14 -3.80 -0.76 10.13
N ALA A 15 -4.71 -1.72 10.39
CA ALA A 15 -6.00 -1.44 11.05
C ALA A 15 -5.81 -0.85 12.45
N PRO A 16 -6.68 0.08 12.90
CA PRO A 16 -6.65 0.59 14.26
C PRO A 16 -6.99 -0.51 15.28
N PHE A 17 -6.60 -0.31 16.54
CA PHE A 17 -6.94 -1.20 17.67
C PHE A 17 -6.41 -2.65 17.57
N GLY A 18 -5.38 -2.92 16.77
CA GLY A 18 -4.67 -4.19 16.76
C GLY A 18 -3.48 -4.16 17.74
N ALA A 19 -3.40 -5.08 18.71
CA ALA A 19 -2.25 -5.12 19.61
C ALA A 19 -0.94 -5.45 18.86
N MET A 20 -0.93 -6.51 18.07
CA MET A 20 0.13 -6.87 17.10
C MET A 20 -0.50 -7.24 15.76
N VAL A 21 -1.53 -8.08 15.79
CA VAL A 21 -2.31 -8.54 14.66
C VAL A 21 -3.79 -8.44 15.05
N CYS A 22 -4.62 -7.84 14.17
CA CYS A 22 -6.05 -7.75 14.41
C CYS A 22 -6.77 -9.10 14.15
N THR A 23 -8.02 -9.20 14.58
CA THR A 23 -8.83 -10.41 14.41
C THR A 23 -9.01 -10.83 12.95
N GLU A 24 -9.12 -9.88 12.02
CA GLU A 24 -9.21 -10.16 10.57
C GLU A 24 -7.92 -10.78 10.01
N CYS A 25 -6.77 -10.39 10.56
CA CYS A 25 -5.46 -10.89 10.11
C CYS A 25 -5.01 -12.12 10.91
N ALA A 26 -5.70 -12.49 11.98
CA ALA A 26 -5.36 -13.67 12.77
C ALA A 26 -5.48 -14.94 11.91
N GLY A 27 -4.36 -15.62 11.69
CA GLY A 27 -4.28 -16.81 10.82
C GLY A 27 -4.16 -16.51 9.31
N ALA A 28 -4.25 -15.25 8.88
CA ALA A 28 -3.96 -14.87 7.51
C ALA A 28 -2.45 -14.78 7.25
N ARG A 29 -2.03 -15.26 6.07
CA ARG A 29 -0.65 -15.07 5.61
C ARG A 29 -0.55 -13.75 4.85
N THR A 30 0.53 -13.01 5.09
CA THR A 30 0.91 -11.84 4.32
C THR A 30 2.42 -11.87 4.10
N ASP A 31 2.86 -11.41 2.93
CA ASP A 31 4.28 -11.24 2.62
C ASP A 31 4.78 -9.82 2.92
N LEU A 32 3.92 -8.97 3.47
CA LEU A 32 4.34 -7.72 4.10
C LEU A 32 5.06 -8.03 5.41
N ASP A 33 6.24 -7.46 5.59
CA ASP A 33 6.96 -7.52 6.87
C ASP A 33 6.26 -6.70 7.95
N ARG A 34 5.66 -5.59 7.55
CA ARG A 34 4.75 -4.75 8.36
C ARG A 34 3.93 -3.83 7.46
N CYS A 35 2.85 -3.31 7.99
CA CYS A 35 1.97 -2.37 7.29
C CYS A 35 1.55 -1.22 8.20
N LEU A 36 1.58 0.00 7.67
CA LEU A 36 1.09 1.22 8.32
C LEU A 36 0.01 1.85 7.44
N ALA A 37 -1.11 2.24 8.04
CA ALA A 37 -2.07 3.14 7.40
C ALA A 37 -2.12 4.47 8.16
N ALA A 38 -2.20 5.58 7.43
CA ALA A 38 -2.15 6.91 8.03
C ALA A 38 -3.47 7.27 8.74
N ALA A 39 -4.61 6.90 8.16
CA ALA A 39 -5.92 7.27 8.67
C ALA A 39 -6.95 6.14 8.57
N VAL A 40 -8.01 6.24 9.36
CA VAL A 40 -9.23 5.44 9.18
C VAL A 40 -9.98 5.97 7.96
N PHE A 41 -10.47 5.06 7.11
CA PHE A 41 -11.33 5.42 5.98
C PHE A 41 -12.72 5.80 6.49
N ASP A 42 -12.88 7.06 6.81
CA ASP A 42 -14.14 7.68 7.26
C ASP A 42 -14.75 8.59 6.18
N GLY A 43 -15.86 9.27 6.51
CA GLY A 43 -16.55 10.18 5.59
C GLY A 43 -15.63 11.27 5.00
N PRO A 44 -14.81 12.01 5.77
CA PRO A 44 -13.84 12.96 5.24
C PRO A 44 -12.77 12.34 4.35
N VAL A 45 -12.16 11.23 4.79
CA VAL A 45 -11.12 10.52 4.01
C VAL A 45 -11.70 9.95 2.72
N GLY A 46 -12.90 9.35 2.78
CA GLY A 46 -13.59 8.85 1.60
C GLY A 46 -13.92 9.95 0.58
N ARG A 47 -14.22 11.18 1.02
CA ARG A 47 -14.40 12.32 0.12
C ARG A 47 -13.10 12.71 -0.58
N ILE A 48 -11.99 12.76 0.14
CA ILE A 48 -10.66 13.05 -0.44
C ILE A 48 -10.31 11.99 -1.50
N VAL A 49 -10.46 10.70 -1.17
CA VAL A 49 -10.13 9.61 -2.10
C VAL A 49 -10.99 9.67 -3.37
N ARG A 50 -12.31 9.91 -3.23
CA ARG A 50 -13.20 10.02 -4.40
C ARG A 50 -12.88 11.26 -5.23
N ALA A 51 -12.68 12.42 -4.62
CA ALA A 51 -12.30 13.66 -5.34
C ALA A 51 -10.99 13.45 -6.13
N TYR A 52 -10.04 12.76 -5.54
CA TYR A 52 -8.77 12.43 -6.17
C TYR A 52 -8.91 11.43 -7.32
N LYS A 53 -9.51 10.25 -7.04
CA LYS A 53 -9.60 9.15 -8.00
C LYS A 53 -10.59 9.40 -9.14
N ASP A 54 -11.76 9.93 -8.80
CA ASP A 54 -12.90 9.97 -9.71
C ASP A 54 -13.27 11.43 -10.09
N GLY A 55 -12.97 12.39 -9.22
CA GLY A 55 -13.15 13.82 -9.49
C GLY A 55 -12.01 14.49 -10.24
N GLY A 56 -10.89 13.79 -10.48
CA GLY A 56 -9.74 14.32 -11.23
C GLY A 56 -8.93 15.40 -10.51
N GLU A 57 -9.11 15.58 -9.19
CA GLU A 57 -8.41 16.56 -8.37
C GLU A 57 -6.95 16.15 -8.11
N ARG A 58 -6.13 16.12 -9.18
CA ARG A 58 -4.74 15.61 -9.17
C ARG A 58 -3.84 16.29 -8.14
N ARG A 59 -4.10 17.58 -7.81
CA ARG A 59 -3.37 18.33 -6.78
C ARG A 59 -3.44 17.70 -5.38
N LEU A 60 -4.46 16.86 -5.10
CA LEU A 60 -4.57 16.14 -3.85
C LEU A 60 -3.47 15.07 -3.67
N ALA A 61 -2.78 14.65 -4.74
CA ALA A 61 -1.68 13.70 -4.64
C ALA A 61 -0.58 14.17 -3.69
N ALA A 62 -0.20 15.45 -3.76
CA ALA A 62 0.81 16.03 -2.86
C ALA A 62 0.37 16.01 -1.39
N GLU A 63 -0.90 16.35 -1.12
CA GLU A 63 -1.43 16.32 0.25
C GLU A 63 -1.56 14.90 0.80
N ILE A 64 -2.01 13.96 -0.02
CA ILE A 64 -2.07 12.54 0.37
C ILE A 64 -0.66 12.03 0.69
N ALA A 65 0.33 12.28 -0.17
CA ALA A 65 1.71 11.90 0.05
C ALA A 65 2.28 12.52 1.34
N ARG A 66 2.00 13.81 1.60
CA ARG A 66 2.41 14.51 2.82
C ARG A 66 1.82 13.88 4.08
N ILE A 67 0.55 13.49 4.04
CA ILE A 67 -0.12 12.82 5.17
C ILE A 67 0.50 11.43 5.40
N MET A 68 0.72 10.65 4.34
CA MET A 68 1.36 9.33 4.42
C MET A 68 2.77 9.43 5.00
N LEU A 69 3.59 10.34 4.49
CA LEU A 69 4.94 10.57 4.98
C LEU A 69 4.95 11.03 6.45
N GLY A 70 4.07 11.96 6.80
CA GLY A 70 3.90 12.43 8.19
C GLY A 70 3.51 11.29 9.14
N ALA A 71 2.63 10.39 8.71
CA ALA A 71 2.27 9.20 9.49
C ALA A 71 3.46 8.25 9.67
N ALA A 72 4.26 8.02 8.63
CA ALA A 72 5.46 7.18 8.70
C ALA A 72 6.53 7.78 9.63
N VAL A 73 6.80 9.08 9.54
CA VAL A 73 7.72 9.80 10.46
C VAL A 73 7.24 9.69 11.89
N ARG A 74 5.95 9.93 12.13
CA ARG A 74 5.33 9.80 13.46
C ARG A 74 5.47 8.38 14.00
N ALA A 75 5.18 7.37 13.16
CA ALA A 75 5.24 5.97 13.56
C ALA A 75 6.67 5.54 13.96
N GLN A 76 7.69 5.99 13.24
CA GLN A 76 9.09 5.72 13.60
C GLN A 76 9.48 6.33 14.96
N ARG A 77 8.94 7.51 15.27
CA ARG A 77 9.20 8.22 16.53
C ARG A 77 8.41 7.64 17.70
N GLU A 78 7.13 7.38 17.53
CA GLU A 78 6.20 7.01 18.60
C GLU A 78 6.14 5.50 18.87
N ALA A 79 6.46 4.69 17.85
CA ALA A 79 6.48 3.23 17.95
C ALA A 79 7.75 2.63 17.30
N PRO A 80 8.98 3.00 17.76
CA PRO A 80 10.21 2.60 17.11
C PRO A 80 10.42 1.08 17.08
N GLY A 81 9.96 0.34 18.09
CA GLY A 81 10.02 -1.12 18.12
C GLY A 81 9.17 -1.80 17.03
N ARG A 82 8.20 -1.08 16.49
CA ARG A 82 7.29 -1.58 15.42
C ARG A 82 7.68 -1.04 14.05
N TYR A 83 7.97 0.26 13.96
CA TYR A 83 8.15 0.97 12.68
C TYR A 83 9.53 1.62 12.54
N GLY A 84 10.46 1.36 13.46
CA GLY A 84 11.83 1.86 13.36
C GLY A 84 12.47 1.48 12.03
N GLY A 85 13.01 2.48 11.32
CA GLY A 85 13.65 2.29 10.01
C GLY A 85 12.69 2.12 8.84
N LEU A 86 11.38 2.39 9.00
CA LEU A 86 10.39 2.29 7.91
C LEU A 86 10.78 3.11 6.68
N LEU A 87 11.25 4.33 6.87
CA LEU A 87 11.74 5.19 5.79
C LEU A 87 13.24 5.06 5.59
N VAL A 88 14.02 5.19 6.66
CA VAL A 88 15.50 5.28 6.61
C VAL A 88 16.16 4.03 6.00
N ARG A 89 15.52 2.87 6.09
CA ARG A 89 16.05 1.61 5.55
C ARG A 89 15.46 1.23 4.20
N ALA A 90 14.50 1.99 3.68
CA ALA A 90 13.90 1.71 2.38
C ALA A 90 14.87 2.12 1.25
N ASP A 91 15.14 1.18 0.35
CA ASP A 91 15.97 1.43 -0.84
C ASP A 91 15.17 2.02 -1.99
N SER A 92 13.86 1.75 -2.02
CA SER A 92 12.97 2.26 -3.06
C SER A 92 11.51 2.33 -2.60
N VAL A 93 10.79 3.33 -3.09
CA VAL A 93 9.33 3.37 -3.07
C VAL A 93 8.81 2.63 -4.29
N VAL A 94 7.90 1.69 -4.08
CA VAL A 94 7.12 1.02 -5.12
C VAL A 94 5.65 1.27 -4.85
N PHE A 95 4.85 1.50 -5.87
CA PHE A 95 3.41 1.71 -5.71
C PHE A 95 2.59 0.57 -6.31
N VAL A 96 1.41 0.35 -5.77
CA VAL A 96 0.42 -0.56 -6.35
C VAL A 96 -0.20 0.11 -7.58
N PRO A 97 0.06 -0.39 -8.82
CA PRO A 97 -0.41 0.29 -10.01
C PRO A 97 -1.92 0.14 -10.21
N ALA A 98 -2.51 1.13 -10.88
CA ALA A 98 -3.89 1.04 -11.34
C ALA A 98 -4.04 -0.05 -12.40
N THR A 99 -5.25 -0.63 -12.52
CA THR A 99 -5.55 -1.50 -13.66
C THR A 99 -5.56 -0.71 -14.96
N ALA A 100 -5.28 -1.37 -16.09
CA ALA A 100 -5.31 -0.73 -17.41
C ALA A 100 -6.67 -0.07 -17.72
N SER A 101 -7.78 -0.67 -17.27
CA SER A 101 -9.12 -0.09 -17.41
C SER A 101 -9.31 1.16 -16.56
N ALA A 102 -8.81 1.18 -15.32
CA ALA A 102 -8.85 2.33 -14.44
C ALA A 102 -7.97 3.48 -14.98
N PHE A 103 -6.77 3.14 -15.48
CA PHE A 103 -5.88 4.11 -16.13
C PHE A 103 -6.56 4.76 -17.35
N ARG A 104 -7.14 3.96 -18.28
CA ARG A 104 -7.85 4.49 -19.46
C ARG A 104 -9.02 5.40 -19.07
N ARG A 105 -9.78 5.04 -18.04
CA ARG A 105 -10.93 5.84 -17.57
C ARG A 105 -10.49 7.17 -16.94
N ARG A 106 -9.39 7.18 -16.17
CA ARG A 106 -8.90 8.35 -15.42
C ARG A 106 -7.93 9.21 -16.21
N GLY A 107 -7.23 8.62 -17.19
CA GLY A 107 -6.17 9.28 -17.95
C GLY A 107 -4.85 9.44 -17.19
N PHE A 108 -4.71 8.79 -15.99
CA PHE A 108 -3.48 8.80 -15.20
C PHE A 108 -3.48 7.65 -14.18
N ASP A 109 -2.30 7.25 -13.72
CA ASP A 109 -2.17 6.39 -12.55
C ASP A 109 -2.15 7.26 -11.28
N HIS A 110 -3.16 7.05 -10.44
CA HIS A 110 -3.34 7.83 -9.22
C HIS A 110 -2.24 7.52 -8.19
N MET A 111 -1.76 6.27 -8.15
CA MET A 111 -0.70 5.90 -7.22
C MET A 111 0.67 6.39 -7.67
N GLU A 112 0.93 6.45 -8.96
CA GLU A 112 2.17 7.01 -9.49
C GLU A 112 2.35 8.49 -9.08
N LEU A 113 1.29 9.30 -9.17
CA LEU A 113 1.38 10.71 -8.73
C LEU A 113 1.68 10.84 -7.24
N ILE A 114 1.03 10.04 -6.38
CA ILE A 114 1.32 10.03 -4.95
C ILE A 114 2.77 9.57 -4.71
N ALA A 115 3.21 8.51 -5.39
CA ALA A 115 4.55 7.96 -5.26
C ALA A 115 5.65 8.97 -5.64
N ARG A 116 5.45 9.74 -6.70
CA ARG A 116 6.37 10.81 -7.13
C ARG A 116 6.52 11.89 -6.05
N HIS A 117 5.41 12.35 -5.46
CA HIS A 117 5.45 13.34 -4.37
C HIS A 117 6.09 12.77 -3.11
N LEU A 118 5.78 11.53 -2.75
CA LEU A 118 6.36 10.87 -1.57
C LEU A 118 7.87 10.68 -1.75
N SER A 119 8.30 10.15 -2.89
CA SER A 119 9.72 9.97 -3.23
C SER A 119 10.48 11.30 -3.19
N GLY A 120 9.95 12.35 -3.85
CA GLY A 120 10.58 13.68 -3.85
C GLY A 120 10.65 14.36 -2.48
N SER A 121 9.83 13.92 -1.50
CA SER A 121 9.82 14.49 -0.14
C SER A 121 10.55 13.63 0.89
N SER A 122 10.92 12.40 0.55
CA SER A 122 11.57 11.45 1.47
C SER A 122 12.99 11.08 1.06
N ASP A 123 13.45 11.54 -0.10
CA ASP A 123 14.73 11.17 -0.73
C ASP A 123 14.86 9.66 -1.03
N ILE A 124 13.76 8.89 -0.94
CA ILE A 124 13.74 7.47 -1.29
C ILE A 124 13.41 7.34 -2.78
N PRO A 125 14.28 6.71 -3.60
CA PRO A 125 14.06 6.61 -5.05
C PRO A 125 12.74 5.91 -5.40
N LEU A 126 11.99 6.46 -6.35
CA LEU A 126 10.81 5.80 -6.93
C LEU A 126 11.26 4.70 -7.91
N LEU A 127 10.68 3.50 -7.76
CA LEU A 127 10.90 2.37 -8.65
C LEU A 127 9.53 1.88 -9.16
N ASP A 128 9.24 2.11 -10.44
CA ASP A 128 8.01 1.63 -11.10
C ASP A 128 8.19 0.16 -11.51
N ALA A 129 8.17 -0.72 -10.50
CA ALA A 129 8.55 -2.12 -10.64
C ALA A 129 7.37 -3.07 -10.86
N LEU A 130 6.13 -2.62 -10.67
CA LEU A 130 4.96 -3.49 -10.72
C LEU A 130 4.06 -3.18 -11.92
N VAL A 131 3.69 -4.21 -12.65
CA VAL A 131 2.60 -4.17 -13.64
C VAL A 131 1.44 -5.01 -13.13
N LYS A 132 0.25 -4.44 -13.15
CA LYS A 132 -0.99 -5.14 -12.78
C LYS A 132 -1.67 -5.71 -14.01
N HIS A 133 -1.75 -7.03 -14.09
CA HIS A 133 -2.51 -7.70 -15.12
C HIS A 133 -4.02 -7.64 -14.79
N GLY A 134 -4.85 -7.39 -15.82
CA GLY A 134 -6.30 -7.40 -15.65
C GLY A 134 -6.80 -8.82 -15.45
N SER A 135 -7.63 -9.05 -14.43
CA SER A 135 -8.39 -10.29 -14.34
C SER A 135 -9.41 -10.32 -15.51
N SER A 136 -9.24 -11.26 -16.43
CA SER A 136 -10.31 -11.66 -17.34
C SER A 136 -11.37 -12.40 -16.50
N ASP A 137 -12.61 -11.95 -16.57
CA ASP A 137 -13.85 -12.55 -16.04
C ASP A 137 -13.74 -13.51 -14.84
N GLN A 138 -13.83 -12.92 -13.62
CA GLN A 138 -13.75 -13.62 -12.33
C GLN A 138 -15.00 -14.43 -11.92
N ARG A 139 -15.90 -14.77 -12.84
CA ARG A 139 -17.21 -15.35 -12.46
C ARG A 139 -17.23 -16.85 -12.20
N GLU A 140 -16.17 -17.61 -12.51
CA GLU A 140 -16.18 -19.08 -12.43
C GLU A 140 -15.02 -19.75 -11.67
N LEU A 141 -14.14 -19.01 -10.98
CA LEU A 141 -12.93 -19.60 -10.38
C LEU A 141 -13.15 -20.06 -8.94
N GLY A 142 -12.66 -21.26 -8.62
CA GLY A 142 -12.63 -21.85 -7.29
C GLY A 142 -11.67 -21.12 -6.32
N ARG A 143 -11.68 -21.50 -5.04
CA ARG A 143 -10.87 -20.84 -3.99
C ARG A 143 -9.35 -20.99 -4.20
N ALA A 144 -8.90 -22.14 -4.74
CA ALA A 144 -7.49 -22.39 -5.04
C ALA A 144 -7.02 -21.56 -6.25
N ASP A 145 -7.88 -21.43 -7.27
CA ASP A 145 -7.59 -20.67 -8.47
C ASP A 145 -7.51 -19.17 -8.19
N ARG A 146 -8.32 -18.65 -7.26
CA ARG A 146 -8.25 -17.24 -6.79
C ARG A 146 -6.93 -16.92 -6.09
N LEU A 147 -6.32 -17.88 -5.38
CA LEU A 147 -5.02 -17.69 -4.75
C LEU A 147 -3.89 -17.68 -5.79
N ALA A 148 -3.93 -18.61 -6.76
CA ALA A 148 -2.99 -18.65 -7.88
C ALA A 148 -3.12 -17.41 -8.77
N GLU A 149 -4.34 -16.93 -9.01
CA GLU A 149 -4.62 -15.70 -9.75
C GLU A 149 -4.19 -14.44 -8.98
N ALA A 150 -4.34 -14.41 -7.65
CA ALA A 150 -3.83 -13.33 -6.82
C ALA A 150 -2.29 -13.26 -6.86
N LEU A 151 -1.61 -14.39 -6.93
CA LEU A 151 -0.15 -14.47 -7.09
C LEU A 151 0.30 -14.06 -8.51
N GLY A 152 -0.53 -14.28 -9.55
CA GLY A 152 -0.29 -13.84 -10.92
C GLY A 152 -0.81 -12.43 -11.24
N ALA A 153 -1.47 -11.75 -10.30
CA ALA A 153 -2.05 -10.43 -10.53
C ALA A 153 -1.03 -9.31 -10.77
N TYR A 154 0.21 -9.52 -10.33
CA TYR A 154 1.31 -8.56 -10.47
C TYR A 154 2.54 -9.21 -11.09
N GLU A 155 3.12 -8.53 -12.07
CA GLU A 155 4.43 -8.84 -12.63
C GLU A 155 5.46 -7.82 -12.14
N VAL A 156 6.66 -8.30 -11.77
CA VAL A 156 7.79 -7.43 -11.40
C VAL A 156 8.69 -7.25 -12.62
N VAL A 157 8.70 -6.03 -13.16
CA VAL A 157 9.39 -5.69 -14.42
C VAL A 157 10.75 -5.02 -14.23
N LEU A 158 11.12 -4.66 -13.00
CA LEU A 158 12.42 -4.06 -12.69
C LEU A 158 13.13 -4.86 -11.57
N PRO A 159 14.47 -4.83 -11.49
CA PRO A 159 15.22 -5.60 -10.52
C PRO A 159 15.00 -5.10 -9.08
N VAL A 160 14.47 -5.99 -8.24
CA VAL A 160 14.20 -5.74 -6.80
C VAL A 160 15.00 -6.64 -5.87
N ARG A 161 15.83 -7.55 -6.42
CA ARG A 161 16.60 -8.53 -5.63
C ARG A 161 17.43 -7.83 -4.55
N GLY A 162 17.28 -8.28 -3.31
CA GLY A 162 17.98 -7.78 -2.14
C GLY A 162 17.48 -6.44 -1.62
N LYS A 163 16.61 -5.73 -2.35
CA LYS A 163 16.10 -4.41 -1.94
C LYS A 163 15.10 -4.50 -0.78
N ARG A 164 15.09 -3.45 0.01
CA ARG A 164 14.07 -3.15 1.02
C ARG A 164 13.08 -2.18 0.39
N ILE A 165 11.87 -2.62 0.18
CA ILE A 165 10.83 -1.88 -0.56
C ILE A 165 9.85 -1.23 0.42
N LEU A 166 9.55 0.05 0.20
CA LEU A 166 8.38 0.71 0.74
C LEU A 166 7.25 0.63 -0.31
N LEU A 167 6.35 -0.33 -0.13
CA LEU A 167 5.18 -0.52 -1.01
C LEU A 167 4.05 0.39 -0.56
N ILE A 168 3.54 1.24 -1.47
CA ILE A 168 2.48 2.19 -1.13
C ILE A 168 1.17 1.90 -1.87
N ASP A 169 0.05 2.15 -1.18
CA ASP A 169 -1.31 2.12 -1.73
C ASP A 169 -2.16 3.25 -1.13
N ASP A 170 -3.30 3.56 -1.72
CA ASP A 170 -4.17 4.60 -1.18
C ASP A 170 -5.13 4.07 -0.11
N VAL A 171 -5.83 2.97 -0.35
CA VAL A 171 -6.83 2.43 0.59
C VAL A 171 -6.70 0.92 0.73
N ILE A 172 -6.45 0.49 1.94
CA ILE A 172 -6.53 -0.92 2.30
C ILE A 172 -7.95 -1.25 2.72
N THR A 173 -8.59 -2.18 2.03
CA THR A 173 -9.88 -2.78 2.43
C THR A 173 -9.65 -4.11 3.14
N THR A 174 -9.43 -5.19 2.43
CA THR A 174 -9.09 -6.51 2.98
C THR A 174 -7.58 -6.73 3.14
N GLY A 175 -6.78 -5.90 2.50
CA GLY A 175 -5.32 -6.06 2.40
C GLY A 175 -4.86 -7.00 1.28
N ALA A 176 -5.79 -7.64 0.57
CA ALA A 176 -5.45 -8.62 -0.49
C ALA A 176 -4.56 -8.02 -1.60
N THR A 177 -4.86 -6.79 -2.01
CA THR A 177 -4.08 -6.06 -3.03
C THR A 177 -2.63 -5.86 -2.60
N MET A 178 -2.42 -5.32 -1.42
CA MET A 178 -1.09 -5.09 -0.84
C MET A 178 -0.34 -6.40 -0.63
N SER A 179 -1.03 -7.44 -0.14
CA SER A 179 -0.44 -8.76 0.09
C SER A 179 0.00 -9.40 -1.23
N ALA A 180 -0.82 -9.35 -2.28
CA ALA A 180 -0.48 -9.90 -3.60
C ALA A 180 0.72 -9.16 -4.23
N ALA A 181 0.75 -7.83 -4.15
CA ALA A 181 1.87 -7.03 -4.65
C ALA A 181 3.16 -7.31 -3.85
N ALA A 182 3.07 -7.45 -2.53
CA ALA A 182 4.20 -7.81 -1.69
C ALA A 182 4.72 -9.22 -2.02
N SER A 183 3.82 -10.19 -2.24
CA SER A 183 4.19 -11.55 -2.64
C SER A 183 4.97 -11.56 -3.95
N ALA A 184 4.52 -10.84 -4.97
CA ALA A 184 5.24 -10.71 -6.24
C ALA A 184 6.65 -10.13 -6.04
N LEU A 185 6.79 -9.08 -5.23
CA LEU A 185 8.09 -8.47 -4.91
C LEU A 185 9.00 -9.45 -4.14
N LYS A 186 8.48 -10.20 -3.18
CA LYS A 186 9.24 -11.22 -2.44
C LYS A 186 9.70 -12.36 -3.36
N VAL A 187 8.82 -12.87 -4.22
CA VAL A 187 9.17 -13.89 -5.23
C VAL A 187 10.26 -13.39 -6.18
N ALA A 188 10.22 -12.11 -6.56
CA ALA A 188 11.28 -11.49 -7.37
C ALA A 188 12.58 -11.22 -6.59
N GLY A 189 12.62 -11.54 -5.29
CA GLY A 189 13.81 -11.51 -4.45
C GLY A 189 13.98 -10.25 -3.60
N ALA A 190 12.95 -9.43 -3.39
CA ALA A 190 13.00 -8.34 -2.42
C ALA A 190 13.29 -8.91 -1.02
N SER A 191 14.27 -8.32 -0.32
CA SER A 191 14.66 -8.77 1.02
C SER A 191 13.63 -8.38 2.09
N HIS A 192 12.93 -7.25 1.88
CA HIS A 192 11.97 -6.70 2.83
C HIS A 192 10.91 -5.89 2.09
N VAL A 193 9.64 -6.01 2.50
CA VAL A 193 8.53 -5.24 1.92
C VAL A 193 7.68 -4.66 3.05
N ASP A 194 7.82 -3.37 3.29
CA ASP A 194 6.99 -2.61 4.22
C ASP A 194 5.83 -1.95 3.47
N GLY A 195 4.61 -2.06 4.00
CA GLY A 195 3.43 -1.40 3.44
C GLY A 195 3.17 -0.04 4.08
N LEU A 196 2.80 0.95 3.26
CA LEU A 196 2.31 2.25 3.71
C LEU A 196 1.08 2.64 2.90
N ALA A 197 -0.06 2.85 3.57
CA ALA A 197 -1.29 3.28 2.92
C ALA A 197 -1.79 4.63 3.47
N PHE A 198 -2.53 5.36 2.63
CA PHE A 198 -3.20 6.59 3.08
C PHE A 198 -4.33 6.27 4.06
N ALA A 199 -5.15 5.25 3.78
CA ALA A 199 -6.27 4.92 4.65
C ALA A 199 -6.53 3.41 4.76
N ARG A 200 -7.17 3.01 5.87
CA ARG A 200 -7.66 1.65 6.13
C ARG A 200 -9.16 1.68 6.38
N VAL A 201 -9.91 0.89 5.63
CA VAL A 201 -11.33 0.62 5.91
C VAL A 201 -11.39 -0.29 7.13
N TRP A 202 -12.14 0.13 8.15
CA TRP A 202 -12.30 -0.60 9.39
C TRP A 202 -13.75 -0.47 9.87
N GLY A 203 -14.43 -1.57 10.14
CA GLY A 203 -15.82 -1.64 10.61
C GLY A 203 -16.48 -2.90 10.12
#